data_88c0123bdd03f22b667411259a7e95de
#
_entry.id   88c0123bdd03f22b667411259a7e95de
#
_cell.length_a   1.000
_cell.length_b   1.000
_cell.length_c   1.000
_cell.angle_alpha   90.00
_cell.angle_beta   90.00
_cell.angle_gamma   90.00
#
_symmetry.space_group_name_H-M   'P 1'
#
loop_
_entity.id
_entity.type
_entity.pdbx_description
1 polymer ?
#
loop_
_entity_poly.entity_id
_entity_poly.type
_entity_poly.pdbx_seq_one_letter_code
_entity_poly.pdbx_strand_id
1 'polypeptide(L)'
;LVWPNWPMKLRTSSSHDEGCQRDWAVATKEFTGSNGKVEKLRAVRVEWKDGKMSEIAGSEFDLKADLVLLAMGFVSPAQKVLDAFGVEKDARGNIKADTENYRTSRDKVFAAGDMRRGQSLVVWAIREGRQCARAVDEFLMGSSVLPR
;
A
#
# COMPACT_ATOMS: atom_id res chain seq x y z
N LEU A 1 -2.11 23.35 -14.22
CA LEU A 1 -1.25 22.50 -13.40
C LEU A 1 -1.03 21.16 -14.10
N VAL A 2 0.24 20.77 -14.24
CA VAL A 2 0.67 19.50 -14.83
C VAL A 2 1.16 18.55 -13.74
N TRP A 3 1.20 17.25 -14.07
CA TRP A 3 1.83 16.28 -13.19
C TRP A 3 3.27 16.72 -12.83
N PRO A 4 3.76 16.56 -11.57
CA PRO A 4 3.11 15.94 -10.42
C PRO A 4 2.28 16.90 -9.55
N ASN A 5 2.11 18.14 -9.96
CA ASN A 5 1.48 19.21 -9.17
C ASN A 5 -0.05 19.29 -9.38
N TRP A 6 -0.67 18.17 -9.70
CA TRP A 6 -2.13 18.13 -9.81
C TRP A 6 -2.79 18.25 -8.45
N PRO A 7 -3.84 19.08 -8.32
CA PRO A 7 -4.67 19.06 -7.13
C PRO A 7 -5.34 17.68 -6.99
N MET A 8 -5.72 17.32 -5.78
CA MET A 8 -6.57 16.15 -5.55
C MET A 8 -7.85 16.31 -6.37
N LYS A 9 -8.15 15.32 -7.19
CA LYS A 9 -9.30 15.32 -8.09
C LYS A 9 -10.13 14.07 -7.87
N LEU A 10 -11.44 14.28 -7.73
CA LEU A 10 -12.39 13.20 -7.84
C LEU A 10 -12.70 12.98 -9.33
N ARG A 11 -12.33 11.82 -9.84
CA ARG A 11 -12.59 11.45 -11.24
C ARG A 11 -13.52 10.26 -11.31
N THR A 12 -14.38 10.26 -12.33
CA THR A 12 -15.17 9.10 -12.72
C THR A 12 -14.36 8.28 -13.73
N SER A 13 -14.46 6.97 -13.64
CA SER A 13 -13.92 6.02 -14.61
C SER A 13 -15.08 5.27 -15.27
N SER A 14 -14.79 4.54 -16.35
CA SER A 14 -15.78 3.68 -17.04
C SER A 14 -16.46 2.70 -16.08
N SER A 15 -15.74 2.15 -15.12
CA SER A 15 -16.30 1.26 -14.09
C SER A 15 -17.36 1.93 -13.22
N HIS A 16 -17.22 3.23 -12.95
CA HIS A 16 -18.22 3.99 -12.20
C HIS A 16 -19.44 4.32 -13.07
N ASP A 17 -19.25 4.49 -14.39
CA ASP A 17 -20.31 4.80 -15.34
C ASP A 17 -21.27 3.60 -15.56
N GLU A 18 -20.83 2.39 -15.25
CA GLU A 18 -21.68 1.19 -15.23
C GLU A 18 -22.79 1.27 -14.17
N GLY A 19 -22.68 2.17 -13.24
CA GLY A 19 -23.67 2.46 -12.21
C GLY A 19 -23.27 1.97 -10.83
N CYS A 20 -23.04 2.91 -9.92
CA CYS A 20 -22.79 2.64 -8.51
C CYS A 20 -23.20 3.84 -7.66
N GLN A 21 -23.53 3.58 -6.40
CA GLN A 21 -23.61 4.62 -5.41
C GLN A 21 -22.21 4.87 -4.83
N ARG A 22 -21.77 6.13 -4.88
CA ARG A 22 -20.45 6.54 -4.37
C ARG A 22 -20.64 7.38 -3.12
N ASP A 23 -19.83 7.10 -2.12
CA ASP A 23 -19.81 7.84 -0.86
C ASP A 23 -18.39 8.01 -0.34
N TRP A 24 -18.13 9.04 0.44
CA TRP A 24 -16.83 9.43 0.95
C TRP A 24 -16.90 9.80 2.41
N ALA A 25 -15.73 9.91 3.04
CA ALA A 25 -15.62 10.20 4.45
C ALA A 25 -16.42 9.20 5.30
N VAL A 26 -16.25 7.92 4.98
CA VAL A 26 -16.91 6.78 5.63
C VAL A 26 -15.85 5.78 6.08
N ALA A 27 -15.92 5.36 7.33
CA ALA A 27 -15.13 4.25 7.86
C ALA A 27 -16.03 3.04 8.14
N THR A 28 -15.52 1.86 7.82
CA THR A 28 -16.20 0.60 8.17
C THR A 28 -15.93 0.27 9.63
N LYS A 29 -16.98 -0.04 10.39
CA LYS A 29 -16.89 -0.48 11.78
C LYS A 29 -16.86 -1.99 11.89
N GLU A 30 -17.86 -2.65 11.29
CA GLU A 30 -18.00 -4.11 11.38
C GLU A 30 -18.84 -4.66 10.23
N PHE A 31 -18.71 -5.95 10.02
CA PHE A 31 -19.61 -6.73 9.17
C PHE A 31 -20.45 -7.62 10.07
N THR A 32 -21.77 -7.60 9.86
CA THR A 32 -22.71 -8.44 10.59
C THR A 32 -23.46 -9.37 9.63
N GLY A 33 -23.85 -10.52 10.14
CA GLY A 33 -24.57 -11.52 9.35
C GLY A 33 -24.81 -12.80 10.14
N SER A 34 -25.35 -13.80 9.48
CA SER A 34 -25.68 -15.08 10.05
C SER A 34 -25.23 -16.24 9.16
N ASN A 35 -25.04 -17.42 9.75
CA ASN A 35 -24.70 -18.65 9.04
C ASN A 35 -23.50 -18.54 8.07
N GLY A 36 -22.48 -17.73 8.44
CA GLY A 36 -21.30 -17.51 7.60
C GLY A 36 -21.53 -16.60 6.39
N LYS A 37 -22.66 -15.90 6.33
CA LYS A 37 -22.97 -14.92 5.29
C LYS A 37 -23.04 -13.52 5.87
N VAL A 38 -22.46 -12.56 5.15
CA VAL A 38 -22.62 -11.13 5.47
C VAL A 38 -24.03 -10.70 5.07
N GLU A 39 -24.64 -9.88 5.90
CA GLU A 39 -25.96 -9.27 5.65
C GLU A 39 -25.92 -7.75 5.69
N LYS A 40 -25.00 -7.21 6.48
CA LYS A 40 -24.83 -5.77 6.64
C LYS A 40 -23.38 -5.37 6.85
N LEU A 41 -23.07 -4.17 6.40
CA LEU A 41 -21.88 -3.42 6.75
C LEU A 41 -22.30 -2.24 7.63
N ARG A 42 -21.79 -2.14 8.84
CA ARG A 42 -21.95 -0.96 9.69
C ARG A 42 -20.82 0.01 9.43
N ALA A 43 -21.18 1.23 9.15
CA ALA A 43 -20.26 2.31 8.82
C ALA A 43 -20.52 3.54 9.71
N VAL A 44 -19.54 4.45 9.75
CA VAL A 44 -19.61 5.71 10.48
C VAL A 44 -19.03 6.83 9.61
N ARG A 45 -19.55 8.03 9.73
CA ARG A 45 -18.97 9.21 9.09
C ARG A 45 -17.67 9.61 9.80
N VAL A 46 -16.71 10.05 9.01
CA VAL A 46 -15.41 10.52 9.54
C VAL A 46 -15.11 11.93 9.04
N GLU A 47 -14.34 12.65 9.83
CA GLU A 47 -13.77 13.93 9.44
C GLU A 47 -12.25 13.92 9.62
N TRP A 48 -11.57 14.79 8.88
CA TRP A 48 -10.13 14.97 8.97
C TRP A 48 -9.84 16.36 9.51
N LYS A 49 -9.21 16.42 10.68
CA LYS A 49 -8.73 17.66 11.30
C LYS A 49 -7.24 17.51 11.58
N ASP A 50 -6.45 18.45 11.13
CA ASP A 50 -4.99 18.48 11.34
C ASP A 50 -4.28 17.17 10.91
N GLY A 51 -4.74 16.57 9.81
CA GLY A 51 -4.19 15.32 9.28
C GLY A 51 -4.59 14.07 10.06
N LYS A 52 -5.45 14.19 11.07
CA LYS A 52 -5.97 13.05 11.84
C LYS A 52 -7.43 12.79 11.49
N MET A 53 -7.74 11.51 11.29
CA MET A 53 -9.10 11.05 11.09
C MET A 53 -9.79 10.88 12.43
N SER A 54 -11.01 11.38 12.56
CA SER A 54 -11.89 11.16 13.70
C SER A 54 -13.28 10.75 13.27
N GLU A 55 -13.91 9.87 14.03
CA GLU A 55 -15.30 9.47 13.81
C GLU A 55 -16.24 10.57 14.31
N ILE A 56 -17.32 10.80 13.57
CA ILE A 56 -18.38 11.72 13.97
C ILE A 56 -19.36 10.93 14.84
N ALA A 57 -19.45 11.25 16.11
CA ALA A 57 -20.31 10.55 17.05
C ALA A 57 -21.80 10.60 16.63
N GLY A 58 -22.50 9.48 16.70
CA GLY A 58 -23.92 9.37 16.37
C GLY A 58 -24.20 9.37 14.86
N SER A 59 -23.18 9.20 14.02
CA SER A 59 -23.32 9.16 12.55
C SER A 59 -23.24 7.74 11.98
N GLU A 60 -23.35 6.73 12.83
CA GLU A 60 -23.35 5.33 12.41
C GLU A 60 -24.58 5.01 11.54
N PHE A 61 -24.34 4.19 10.53
CA PHE A 61 -25.43 3.71 9.65
C PHE A 61 -25.12 2.32 9.13
N ASP A 62 -26.17 1.58 8.80
CA ASP A 62 -26.07 0.24 8.25
C ASP A 62 -26.32 0.27 6.73
N LEU A 63 -25.49 -0.46 5.99
CA LEU A 63 -25.69 -0.76 4.58
C LEU A 63 -26.00 -2.25 4.45
N LYS A 64 -27.10 -2.59 3.78
CA LYS A 64 -27.39 -3.98 3.43
C LYS A 64 -26.37 -4.46 2.41
N ALA A 65 -25.77 -5.62 2.64
CA ALA A 65 -24.74 -6.18 1.79
C ALA A 65 -24.81 -7.70 1.75
N ASP A 66 -24.90 -8.26 0.57
CA ASP A 66 -24.78 -9.70 0.33
C ASP A 66 -23.35 -10.12 0.02
N LEU A 67 -22.52 -9.18 -0.39
CA LEU A 67 -21.09 -9.35 -0.66
C LEU A 67 -20.36 -8.05 -0.33
N VAL A 68 -19.21 -8.15 0.31
CA VAL A 68 -18.31 -7.03 0.57
C VAL A 68 -16.94 -7.33 0.00
N LEU A 69 -16.43 -6.43 -0.83
CA LEU A 69 -15.09 -6.53 -1.41
C LEU A 69 -14.17 -5.49 -0.76
N LEU A 70 -13.08 -5.97 -0.17
CA LEU A 70 -12.07 -5.10 0.42
C LEU A 70 -11.06 -4.71 -0.68
N ALA A 71 -11.11 -3.47 -1.14
CA ALA A 71 -10.21 -2.91 -2.14
C ALA A 71 -9.29 -1.84 -1.53
N MET A 72 -8.66 -2.16 -0.40
CA MET A 72 -7.93 -1.21 0.45
C MET A 72 -6.42 -1.16 0.17
N GLY A 73 -5.94 -1.88 -0.83
CA GLY A 73 -4.51 -1.99 -1.13
C GLY A 73 -3.80 -3.03 -0.25
N PHE A 74 -2.48 -2.95 -0.20
CA PHE A 74 -1.64 -3.92 0.48
C PHE A 74 -1.16 -3.38 1.83
N VAL A 75 -1.04 -4.25 2.81
CA VAL A 75 -0.51 -3.91 4.14
C VAL A 75 1.01 -4.00 4.13
N SER A 76 1.56 -5.10 3.61
CA SER A 76 2.99 -5.39 3.57
C SER A 76 3.28 -6.48 2.55
N PRO A 77 4.55 -6.74 2.23
CA PRO A 77 4.95 -7.92 1.47
C PRO A 77 4.51 -9.22 2.14
N ALA A 78 4.41 -10.30 1.38
CA ALA A 78 4.07 -11.62 1.91
C ALA A 78 5.10 -12.06 2.96
N GLN A 79 4.72 -12.07 4.23
CA GLN A 79 5.64 -12.27 5.36
C GLN A 79 6.38 -13.60 5.30
N LYS A 80 5.76 -14.65 4.78
CA LYS A 80 6.41 -15.96 4.59
C LYS A 80 7.68 -15.88 3.73
N VAL A 81 7.73 -14.98 2.75
CA VAL A 81 8.91 -14.77 1.91
C VAL A 81 10.03 -14.13 2.73
N LEU A 82 9.69 -13.08 3.49
CA LEU A 82 10.66 -12.38 4.33
C LEU A 82 11.25 -13.31 5.40
N ASP A 83 10.42 -14.13 6.01
CA ASP A 83 10.80 -15.10 7.04
C ASP A 83 11.73 -16.18 6.46
N ALA A 84 11.44 -16.66 5.25
CA ALA A 84 12.29 -17.65 4.56
C ALA A 84 13.70 -17.11 4.28
N PHE A 85 13.84 -15.83 3.95
CA PHE A 85 15.15 -15.18 3.79
C PHE A 85 15.77 -14.74 5.12
N GLY A 86 14.98 -14.69 6.20
CA GLY A 86 15.45 -14.28 7.54
C GLY A 86 15.96 -12.84 7.58
N VAL A 87 15.38 -11.95 6.79
CA VAL A 87 15.75 -10.53 6.72
C VAL A 87 15.08 -9.72 7.81
N GLU A 88 15.73 -8.64 8.27
CA GLU A 88 15.11 -7.68 9.17
C GLU A 88 13.99 -6.91 8.48
N LYS A 89 12.97 -6.59 9.28
CA LYS A 89 11.79 -5.84 8.85
C LYS A 89 11.77 -4.44 9.48
N ASP A 90 11.20 -3.49 8.79
CA ASP A 90 10.86 -2.19 9.36
C ASP A 90 9.57 -2.25 10.19
N ALA A 91 9.20 -1.11 10.80
CA ALA A 91 7.98 -1.01 11.61
C ALA A 91 6.67 -1.24 10.84
N ARG A 92 6.72 -1.21 9.49
CA ARG A 92 5.58 -1.46 8.61
C ARG A 92 5.54 -2.89 8.07
N GLY A 93 6.52 -3.73 8.43
CA GLY A 93 6.65 -5.08 7.93
C GLY A 93 7.31 -5.20 6.55
N ASN A 94 7.95 -4.16 6.04
CA ASN A 94 8.74 -4.21 4.82
C ASN A 94 10.16 -4.68 5.12
N ILE A 95 10.91 -5.09 4.09
CA ILE A 95 12.33 -5.43 4.25
C ILE A 95 13.13 -4.16 4.55
N LYS A 96 13.90 -4.20 5.63
CA LYS A 96 14.82 -3.11 5.97
C LYS A 96 16.07 -3.16 5.08
N ALA A 97 16.20 -2.15 4.22
CA ALA A 97 17.38 -1.92 3.39
C ALA A 97 17.52 -0.42 3.11
N ASP A 98 18.73 0.07 2.95
CA ASP A 98 18.99 1.48 2.62
C ASP A 98 18.79 1.78 1.13
N THR A 99 18.97 3.02 0.74
CA THR A 99 18.86 3.49 -0.65
C THR A 99 20.21 3.74 -1.33
N GLU A 100 21.31 3.44 -0.67
CA GLU A 100 22.64 3.60 -1.23
C GLU A 100 23.10 2.31 -1.89
N ASN A 101 23.01 1.21 -1.18
CA ASN A 101 23.49 -0.10 -1.63
C ASN A 101 22.39 -1.18 -1.64
N TYR A 102 21.17 -0.89 -1.17
CA TYR A 102 20.02 -1.81 -1.18
C TYR A 102 20.24 -3.14 -0.45
N ARG A 103 21.26 -3.23 0.40
CA ARG A 103 21.56 -4.43 1.17
C ARG A 103 20.58 -4.60 2.31
N THR A 104 20.22 -5.85 2.56
CA THR A 104 19.43 -6.25 3.71
C THR A 104 20.35 -6.64 4.89
N SER A 105 19.75 -7.08 5.99
CA SER A 105 20.48 -7.68 7.12
C SER A 105 21.14 -9.02 6.81
N ARG A 106 20.86 -9.60 5.64
CA ARG A 106 21.46 -10.87 5.19
C ARG A 106 22.45 -10.61 4.07
N ASP A 107 23.62 -11.24 4.19
CA ASP A 107 24.63 -11.19 3.14
C ASP A 107 24.08 -11.72 1.82
N LYS A 108 24.47 -11.08 0.71
CA LYS A 108 24.03 -11.39 -0.67
C LYS A 108 22.53 -11.25 -0.93
N VAL A 109 21.76 -10.66 -0.01
CA VAL A 109 20.34 -10.39 -0.18
C VAL A 109 20.11 -8.89 -0.28
N PHE A 110 19.48 -8.47 -1.36
CA PHE A 110 19.16 -7.08 -1.67
C PHE A 110 17.64 -6.92 -1.76
N ALA A 111 17.13 -5.73 -1.46
CA ALA A 111 15.72 -5.44 -1.55
C ALA A 111 15.47 -4.04 -2.11
N ALA A 112 14.53 -3.94 -3.05
CA ALA A 112 14.16 -2.69 -3.71
C ALA A 112 12.65 -2.63 -4.01
N GLY A 113 12.17 -1.44 -4.34
CA GLY A 113 10.78 -1.21 -4.69
C GLY A 113 9.82 -1.43 -3.51
N ASP A 114 8.65 -1.94 -3.79
CA ASP A 114 7.58 -2.08 -2.81
C ASP A 114 7.93 -2.99 -1.62
N MET A 115 8.81 -3.99 -1.84
CA MET A 115 9.30 -4.86 -0.76
C MET A 115 10.04 -4.09 0.35
N ARG A 116 10.77 -3.04 -0.03
CA ARG A 116 11.56 -2.20 0.87
C ARG A 116 10.81 -0.93 1.29
N ARG A 117 10.21 -0.28 0.32
CA ARG A 117 9.61 1.05 0.45
C ARG A 117 8.18 1.00 1.02
N GLY A 118 7.51 -0.12 0.87
CA GLY A 118 6.07 -0.23 0.96
C GLY A 118 5.41 0.09 -0.38
N GLN A 119 4.15 -0.25 -0.49
CA GLN A 119 3.37 -0.01 -1.72
C GLN A 119 3.50 1.44 -2.19
N SER A 120 3.86 1.63 -3.46
CA SER A 120 4.11 2.95 -4.04
C SER A 120 3.86 2.97 -5.56
N LEU A 121 4.32 4.00 -6.22
CA LEU A 121 4.16 4.15 -7.67
C LEU A 121 5.16 3.29 -8.45
N VAL A 122 4.75 2.82 -9.61
CA VAL A 122 5.59 2.05 -10.56
C VAL A 122 6.91 2.75 -10.87
N VAL A 123 6.90 4.07 -11.02
CA VAL A 123 8.14 4.85 -11.29
C VAL A 123 9.17 4.69 -10.18
N TRP A 124 8.75 4.53 -8.94
CA TRP A 124 9.66 4.28 -7.81
C TRP A 124 10.19 2.85 -7.83
N ALA A 125 9.36 1.88 -8.17
CA ALA A 125 9.78 0.49 -8.30
C ALA A 125 10.84 0.34 -9.39
N ILE A 126 10.64 0.98 -10.56
CA ILE A 126 11.62 1.00 -11.65
C ILE A 126 12.92 1.67 -11.22
N ARG A 127 12.83 2.86 -10.60
CA ARG A 127 14.02 3.58 -10.13
C ARG A 127 14.83 2.77 -9.13
N GLU A 128 14.19 2.27 -8.08
CA GLU A 128 14.88 1.48 -7.06
C GLU A 128 15.43 0.18 -7.62
N GLY A 129 14.69 -0.50 -8.51
CA GLY A 129 15.19 -1.70 -9.18
C GLY A 129 16.45 -1.46 -9.98
N ARG A 130 16.53 -0.34 -10.73
CA ARG A 130 17.73 0.03 -11.47
C ARG A 130 18.92 0.37 -10.56
N GLN A 131 18.69 1.11 -9.49
CA GLN A 131 19.72 1.46 -8.53
C GLN A 131 20.20 0.23 -7.76
N CYS A 132 19.29 -0.66 -7.39
CA CYS A 132 19.63 -1.93 -6.76
C CYS A 132 20.45 -2.82 -7.71
N ALA A 133 20.12 -2.89 -8.99
CA ALA A 133 20.90 -3.63 -9.99
C ALA A 133 22.34 -3.12 -10.05
N ARG A 134 22.55 -1.80 -10.04
CA ARG A 134 23.88 -1.21 -9.95
C ARG A 134 24.60 -1.62 -8.66
N ALA A 135 23.92 -1.57 -7.52
CA ALA A 135 24.53 -1.96 -6.24
C ALA A 135 24.91 -3.45 -6.20
N VAL A 136 24.12 -4.30 -6.83
CA VAL A 136 24.45 -5.73 -7.00
C VAL A 136 25.67 -5.89 -7.91
N ASP A 137 25.73 -5.15 -9.03
CA ASP A 137 26.88 -5.18 -9.94
C ASP A 137 28.17 -4.71 -9.23
N GLU A 138 28.10 -3.60 -8.48
CA GLU A 138 29.23 -3.13 -7.64
C GLU A 138 29.66 -4.18 -6.60
N PHE A 139 28.70 -4.89 -6.01
CA PHE A 139 28.99 -5.95 -5.04
C PHE A 139 29.71 -7.14 -5.68
N LEU A 140 29.32 -7.51 -6.90
CA LEU A 140 29.89 -8.69 -7.58
C LEU A 140 31.21 -8.36 -8.28
N MET A 141 31.34 -7.18 -8.86
CA MET A 141 32.43 -6.79 -9.75
C MET A 141 33.42 -5.82 -9.09
N GLY A 142 33.10 -5.29 -7.91
CA GLY A 142 33.91 -4.26 -7.23
C GLY A 142 33.70 -2.84 -7.76
N SER A 143 33.12 -2.69 -8.95
CA SER A 143 32.74 -1.40 -9.55
C SER A 143 31.60 -1.62 -10.53
N SER A 144 30.89 -0.54 -10.91
CA SER A 144 29.79 -0.62 -11.89
C SER A 144 29.83 0.53 -12.88
N VAL A 145 29.58 0.22 -14.13
CA VAL A 145 29.37 1.21 -15.21
C VAL A 145 27.86 1.51 -15.42
N LEU A 146 26.99 0.85 -14.68
CA LEU A 146 25.56 1.11 -14.79
C LEU A 146 25.22 2.52 -14.25
N PRO A 147 24.27 3.23 -14.89
CA PRO A 147 23.87 4.57 -14.42
C PRO A 147 23.20 4.50 -13.04
N ARG A 148 23.37 5.56 -12.27
CA ARG A 148 22.77 5.73 -10.96
C ARG A 148 21.43 6.46 -11.05
#